data_c06406f7c032b2a530f63fd753d69556
#
_entry.id   c06406f7c032b2a530f63fd753d69556
#
_cell.length_a   1.000
_cell.length_b   1.000
_cell.length_c   1.000
_cell.angle_alpha   90.00
_cell.angle_beta   90.00
_cell.angle_gamma   90.00
#
_symmetry.space_group_name_H-M   'P 1'
#
loop_
_entity.id
_entity.type
_entity.pdbx_description
1 polymer ?
#
loop_
_entity_poly.entity_id
_entity_poly.type
_entity_poly.pdbx_seq_one_letter_code
_entity_poly.pdbx_strand_id
1 'polypeptide(L)'
;MSGKQQAEPGRGDPARPWKIATGILAAALVFCLGVLSQTLLSGRSQTDASATSPNAATTTATPETTRQTVDPSRKAEQETEIAKLARRQENDPMAKGRVDAPVVMIEYSDYRCPFCSVFAEETLPKLQPLIDDGTLRIEFRDLAVFGDDSVAAAAAARAAGKQGLFWEFQDALYRRLPN
;
A
#
# COMPACT_ATOMS: atom_id res chain seq x y z
N MET A 1 -54.39 3.48 36.95
CA MET A 1 -53.40 4.55 36.99
C MET A 1 -52.10 3.95 37.48
N SER A 2 -51.20 3.57 36.59
CA SER A 2 -49.95 2.92 36.88
C SER A 2 -48.80 3.77 36.31
N GLY A 3 -48.09 4.45 37.22
CA GLY A 3 -46.94 5.29 36.84
C GLY A 3 -45.73 4.46 36.46
N LYS A 4 -45.23 4.62 35.24
CA LYS A 4 -43.92 4.12 34.80
C LYS A 4 -42.85 5.05 35.34
N GLN A 5 -42.03 4.58 36.28
CA GLN A 5 -40.79 5.22 36.67
C GLN A 5 -39.78 5.05 35.56
N GLN A 6 -39.33 6.18 34.99
CA GLN A 6 -38.19 6.23 34.05
C GLN A 6 -36.89 6.17 34.86
N ALA A 7 -36.05 5.18 34.55
CA ALA A 7 -34.71 5.08 35.11
C ALA A 7 -33.81 6.14 34.45
N GLU A 8 -33.18 7.00 35.25
CA GLU A 8 -32.16 7.97 34.77
C GLU A 8 -30.88 7.24 34.41
N PRO A 9 -30.23 7.63 33.29
CA PRO A 9 -28.90 7.08 32.91
C PRO A 9 -27.84 7.61 33.89
N GLY A 10 -27.11 6.67 34.52
CA GLY A 10 -26.04 6.96 35.46
C GLY A 10 -24.99 7.91 34.88
N ARG A 11 -24.71 8.97 35.60
CA ARG A 11 -23.68 9.98 35.34
C ARG A 11 -22.30 9.32 35.46
N GLY A 12 -21.65 8.98 34.34
CA GLY A 12 -20.31 8.45 34.34
C GLY A 12 -19.29 9.46 34.88
N ASP A 13 -18.40 8.99 35.75
CA ASP A 13 -17.33 9.77 36.38
C ASP A 13 -16.37 10.32 35.32
N PRO A 14 -16.24 11.65 35.10
CA PRO A 14 -15.39 12.26 34.08
C PRO A 14 -13.87 12.10 34.35
N ALA A 15 -13.48 11.58 35.53
CA ALA A 15 -12.06 11.42 35.89
C ALA A 15 -11.43 10.09 35.46
N ARG A 16 -12.22 9.16 34.86
CA ARG A 16 -11.76 7.83 34.49
C ARG A 16 -10.76 7.77 33.34
N PRO A 17 -10.87 8.59 32.27
CA PRO A 17 -9.90 8.52 31.12
C PRO A 17 -8.51 9.06 31.47
N TRP A 18 -8.42 10.03 32.38
CA TRP A 18 -7.14 10.64 32.76
C TRP A 18 -6.20 9.66 33.51
N LYS A 19 -6.72 8.85 34.41
CA LYS A 19 -5.92 7.89 35.18
C LYS A 19 -5.37 6.76 34.35
N ILE A 20 -6.07 6.36 33.29
CA ILE A 20 -5.61 5.34 32.32
C ILE A 20 -4.52 5.93 31.41
N ALA A 21 -4.69 7.15 30.93
CA ALA A 21 -3.71 7.83 30.06
C ALA A 21 -2.36 8.05 30.77
N THR A 22 -2.38 8.45 32.07
CA THR A 22 -1.15 8.64 32.86
C THR A 22 -0.41 7.32 33.10
N GLY A 23 -1.13 6.23 33.33
CA GLY A 23 -0.53 4.90 33.52
C GLY A 23 0.17 4.37 32.27
N ILE A 24 -0.40 4.56 31.10
CA ILE A 24 0.18 4.14 29.81
C ILE A 24 1.44 4.94 29.49
N LEU A 25 1.42 6.26 29.75
CA LEU A 25 2.58 7.13 29.49
C LEU A 25 3.77 6.76 30.38
N ALA A 26 3.54 6.45 31.66
CA ALA A 26 4.58 6.03 32.59
C ALA A 26 5.20 4.68 32.21
N ALA A 27 4.38 3.72 31.79
CA ALA A 27 4.86 2.41 31.33
C ALA A 27 5.70 2.50 30.04
N ALA A 28 5.31 3.35 29.09
CA ALA A 28 6.07 3.58 27.86
C ALA A 28 7.44 4.22 28.13
N LEU A 29 7.52 5.14 29.08
CA LEU A 29 8.77 5.82 29.46
C LEU A 29 9.76 4.86 30.11
N VAL A 30 9.30 3.96 30.99
CA VAL A 30 10.14 2.92 31.61
C VAL A 30 10.65 1.91 30.58
N PHE A 31 9.82 1.54 29.59
CA PHE A 31 10.20 0.63 28.52
C PHE A 31 11.26 1.25 27.61
N CYS A 32 11.10 2.53 27.21
CA CYS A 32 12.09 3.25 26.40
C CYS A 32 13.43 3.41 27.11
N LEU A 33 13.44 3.71 28.42
CA LEU A 33 14.67 3.81 29.21
C LEU A 33 15.37 2.45 29.34
N GLY A 34 14.63 1.35 29.46
CA GLY A 34 15.17 -0.02 29.49
C GLY A 34 15.85 -0.42 28.18
N VAL A 35 15.25 -0.11 27.04
CA VAL A 35 15.84 -0.40 25.72
C VAL A 35 17.10 0.45 25.48
N LEU A 36 17.09 1.73 25.86
CA LEU A 36 18.25 2.62 25.71
C LEU A 36 19.45 2.15 26.58
N SER A 37 19.16 1.63 27.78
CA SER A 37 20.20 1.07 28.67
C SER A 37 20.86 -0.17 28.10
N GLN A 38 20.11 -1.04 27.42
CA GLN A 38 20.67 -2.25 26.79
C GLN A 38 21.58 -1.94 25.59
N THR A 39 21.26 -0.94 24.79
CA THR A 39 22.08 -0.56 23.65
C THR A 39 23.41 0.09 24.07
N LEU A 40 23.45 0.78 25.21
CA LEU A 40 24.68 1.38 25.75
C LEU A 40 25.61 0.36 26.44
N LEU A 41 25.08 -0.75 26.98
CA LEU A 41 25.91 -1.80 27.60
C LEU A 41 26.45 -2.83 26.58
N SER A 42 25.77 -3.00 25.43
CA SER A 42 26.21 -3.94 24.38
C SER A 42 27.37 -3.43 23.50
N GLY A 43 27.74 -2.15 23.63
CA GLY A 43 28.82 -1.50 22.87
C GLY A 43 30.23 -1.64 23.45
N ARG A 44 30.43 -2.44 24.47
CA ARG A 44 31.72 -2.47 25.19
C ARG A 44 32.32 -3.88 25.34
N SER A 45 32.52 -4.58 24.22
CA SER A 45 33.35 -5.79 24.20
C SER A 45 33.81 -6.11 22.79
N GLN A 46 34.83 -5.41 22.33
CA GLN A 46 35.83 -5.92 21.37
C GLN A 46 37.01 -4.93 21.30
N THR A 47 37.94 -5.09 22.23
CA THR A 47 39.32 -4.66 22.05
C THR A 47 40.20 -5.81 22.53
N ASP A 48 41.23 -6.03 21.73
CA ASP A 48 42.46 -6.78 21.99
C ASP A 48 42.50 -8.26 21.55
N ALA A 49 43.09 -8.45 20.37
CA ALA A 49 44.21 -9.38 20.21
C ALA A 49 45.07 -8.93 19.03
N SER A 50 46.29 -8.63 19.40
CA SER A 50 47.44 -8.16 18.60
C SER A 50 47.93 -9.13 17.54
N ALA A 51 48.49 -8.53 16.48
CA ALA A 51 49.75 -8.89 15.78
C ALA A 51 49.72 -10.05 14.77
N THR A 52 49.82 -9.78 13.51
CA THR A 52 51.06 -9.91 12.69
C THR A 52 50.68 -9.66 11.22
N SER A 53 51.21 -8.57 10.66
CA SER A 53 51.32 -8.38 9.20
C SER A 53 52.49 -9.25 8.70
N PRO A 54 52.52 -9.73 7.44
CA PRO A 54 52.64 -8.85 6.30
C PRO A 54 51.96 -9.35 5.00
N ASN A 55 51.70 -8.45 4.21
CA ASN A 55 51.93 -8.37 2.76
C ASN A 55 50.72 -7.97 1.93
N ALA A 56 50.91 -6.88 1.25
CA ALA A 56 50.04 -6.19 0.35
C ALA A 56 49.58 -7.06 -0.84
N ALA A 57 48.27 -7.05 -1.06
CA ALA A 57 47.69 -7.03 -2.40
C ALA A 57 46.40 -6.23 -2.35
N THR A 58 46.50 -4.99 -2.76
CA THR A 58 45.34 -4.13 -3.04
C THR A 58 44.53 -4.76 -4.18
N THR A 59 43.57 -5.59 -3.82
CA THR A 59 42.53 -6.00 -4.76
C THR A 59 41.38 -5.02 -4.56
N THR A 60 41.35 -4.03 -5.40
CA THR A 60 40.17 -3.16 -5.60
C THR A 60 39.05 -4.07 -6.08
N ALA A 61 38.20 -4.54 -5.16
CA ALA A 61 36.95 -5.21 -5.48
C ALA A 61 35.98 -4.12 -5.93
N THR A 62 35.99 -3.87 -7.23
CA THR A 62 34.87 -3.24 -7.92
C THR A 62 33.64 -4.12 -7.63
N PRO A 63 32.52 -3.58 -7.15
CA PRO A 63 31.28 -4.35 -7.06
C PRO A 63 30.87 -4.68 -8.49
N GLU A 64 31.22 -5.86 -8.94
CA GLU A 64 30.71 -6.44 -10.16
C GLU A 64 29.23 -6.66 -9.94
N THR A 65 28.42 -5.70 -10.39
CA THR A 65 26.98 -5.88 -10.56
C THR A 65 26.83 -7.05 -11.52
N THR A 66 26.68 -8.24 -10.96
CA THR A 66 26.32 -9.44 -11.72
C THR A 66 24.96 -9.14 -12.35
N ARG A 67 24.99 -8.58 -13.54
CA ARG A 67 23.84 -8.47 -14.41
C ARG A 67 23.44 -9.90 -14.75
N GLN A 68 22.52 -10.46 -13.94
CA GLN A 68 21.94 -11.77 -14.24
C GLN A 68 21.37 -11.68 -15.65
N THR A 69 22.05 -12.29 -16.61
CA THR A 69 21.53 -12.49 -17.95
C THR A 69 20.37 -13.45 -17.81
N VAL A 70 19.16 -12.88 -17.81
CA VAL A 70 17.91 -13.68 -17.79
C VAL A 70 17.92 -14.51 -19.07
N ASP A 71 17.83 -15.82 -18.94
CA ASP A 71 17.69 -16.74 -20.06
C ASP A 71 16.54 -16.28 -20.97
N PRO A 72 16.80 -16.04 -22.28
CA PRO A 72 15.78 -15.56 -23.21
C PRO A 72 14.52 -16.44 -23.25
N SER A 73 14.67 -17.76 -23.06
CA SER A 73 13.56 -18.70 -23.04
C SER A 73 12.66 -18.47 -21.82
N ARG A 74 13.26 -18.30 -20.65
CA ARG A 74 12.52 -17.99 -19.42
C ARG A 74 11.83 -16.64 -19.47
N LYS A 75 12.48 -15.67 -20.13
CA LYS A 75 11.88 -14.35 -20.33
C LYS A 75 10.62 -14.44 -21.21
N ALA A 76 10.69 -15.16 -22.33
CA ALA A 76 9.54 -15.35 -23.23
C ALA A 76 8.38 -16.09 -22.54
N GLU A 77 8.68 -17.11 -21.74
CA GLU A 77 7.66 -17.81 -20.93
C GLU A 77 7.00 -16.86 -19.93
N GLN A 78 7.78 -16.05 -19.20
CA GLN A 78 7.26 -15.07 -18.24
C GLN A 78 6.41 -14.00 -18.94
N GLU A 79 6.83 -13.49 -20.06
CA GLU A 79 6.07 -12.52 -20.87
C GLU A 79 4.71 -13.11 -21.31
N THR A 80 4.70 -14.38 -21.71
CA THR A 80 3.47 -15.08 -22.08
C THR A 80 2.52 -15.23 -20.88
N GLU A 81 3.03 -15.61 -19.71
CA GLU A 81 2.20 -15.74 -18.50
C GLU A 81 1.68 -14.37 -18.01
N ILE A 82 2.51 -13.33 -18.06
CA ILE A 82 2.10 -11.96 -17.71
C ILE A 82 1.02 -11.47 -18.69
N ALA A 83 1.15 -11.74 -19.97
CA ALA A 83 0.16 -11.35 -20.97
C ALA A 83 -1.23 -11.94 -20.72
N LYS A 84 -1.31 -13.14 -20.11
CA LYS A 84 -2.59 -13.77 -19.72
C LYS A 84 -3.31 -13.06 -18.59
N LEU A 85 -2.63 -12.22 -17.84
CA LEU A 85 -3.25 -11.42 -16.77
C LEU A 85 -4.16 -10.32 -17.33
N ALA A 86 -3.89 -9.84 -18.54
CA ALA A 86 -4.74 -8.86 -19.19
C ALA A 86 -6.06 -9.51 -19.64
N ARG A 87 -7.18 -8.96 -19.17
CA ARG A 87 -8.52 -9.49 -19.54
C ARG A 87 -8.88 -9.21 -21.00
N ARG A 88 -8.46 -8.04 -21.49
CA ARG A 88 -8.78 -7.56 -22.84
C ARG A 88 -10.26 -7.78 -23.23
N GLN A 89 -11.14 -7.55 -22.26
CA GLN A 89 -12.57 -7.70 -22.43
C GLN A 89 -13.15 -6.42 -23.06
N GLU A 90 -13.92 -6.58 -24.12
CA GLU A 90 -14.70 -5.48 -24.68
C GLU A 90 -15.77 -5.03 -23.69
N ASN A 91 -16.04 -3.73 -23.64
CA ASN A 91 -17.04 -3.12 -22.77
C ASN A 91 -16.82 -3.41 -21.27
N ASP A 92 -15.56 -3.69 -20.85
CA ASP A 92 -15.24 -3.79 -19.44
C ASP A 92 -15.38 -2.40 -18.78
N PRO A 93 -16.35 -2.20 -17.87
CA PRO A 93 -16.56 -0.90 -17.25
C PRO A 93 -15.39 -0.44 -16.38
N MET A 94 -14.54 -1.40 -15.97
CA MET A 94 -13.35 -1.15 -15.15
C MET A 94 -12.08 -1.07 -16.01
N ALA A 95 -12.21 -0.80 -17.31
CA ALA A 95 -11.09 -0.59 -18.20
C ALA A 95 -11.25 0.71 -18.98
N LYS A 96 -10.11 1.36 -19.29
CA LYS A 96 -9.99 2.50 -20.22
C LYS A 96 -9.03 2.16 -21.35
N GLY A 97 -9.27 2.71 -22.52
CA GLY A 97 -8.44 2.49 -23.72
C GLY A 97 -8.89 1.28 -24.54
N ARG A 98 -8.30 1.17 -25.71
CA ARG A 98 -8.66 0.17 -26.72
C ARG A 98 -8.33 -1.24 -26.23
N VAL A 99 -9.16 -2.21 -26.60
CA VAL A 99 -8.97 -3.62 -26.22
C VAL A 99 -7.71 -4.21 -26.86
N ASP A 100 -7.33 -3.72 -28.03
CA ASP A 100 -6.16 -4.13 -28.81
C ASP A 100 -4.92 -3.24 -28.58
N ALA A 101 -4.95 -2.32 -27.61
CA ALA A 101 -3.80 -1.48 -27.26
C ALA A 101 -2.53 -2.33 -27.06
N PRO A 102 -1.38 -1.91 -27.62
CA PRO A 102 -0.12 -2.67 -27.50
C PRO A 102 0.36 -2.82 -26.05
N VAL A 103 0.04 -1.86 -25.18
CA VAL A 103 0.39 -1.89 -23.77
C VAL A 103 -0.86 -2.03 -22.92
N VAL A 104 -0.84 -2.96 -21.95
CA VAL A 104 -1.87 -3.06 -20.92
C VAL A 104 -1.24 -2.84 -19.56
N MET A 105 -1.75 -1.87 -18.83
CA MET A 105 -1.44 -1.66 -17.42
C MET A 105 -2.56 -2.26 -16.58
N ILE A 106 -2.21 -3.17 -15.67
CA ILE A 106 -3.14 -3.73 -14.70
C ILE A 106 -2.90 -3.02 -13.38
N GLU A 107 -3.90 -2.28 -12.91
CA GLU A 107 -3.86 -1.52 -11.66
C GLU A 107 -4.59 -2.30 -10.57
N TYR A 108 -3.85 -2.78 -9.56
CA TYR A 108 -4.43 -3.32 -8.33
C TYR A 108 -4.49 -2.21 -7.29
N SER A 109 -5.69 -1.84 -6.86
CA SER A 109 -5.89 -0.64 -6.06
C SER A 109 -6.95 -0.84 -4.98
N ASP A 110 -6.74 -0.18 -3.83
CA ASP A 110 -7.67 -0.10 -2.72
C ASP A 110 -8.14 1.35 -2.54
N TYR A 111 -9.43 1.55 -2.38
CA TYR A 111 -10.01 2.87 -2.21
C TYR A 111 -9.64 3.57 -0.91
N ARG A 112 -9.09 2.84 0.07
CA ARG A 112 -8.59 3.39 1.33
C ARG A 112 -7.08 3.55 1.38
N CYS A 113 -6.39 3.24 0.30
CA CYS A 113 -4.95 3.38 0.20
C CYS A 113 -4.58 4.81 -0.23
N PRO A 114 -3.84 5.58 0.59
CA PRO A 114 -3.45 6.95 0.24
C PRO A 114 -2.60 7.03 -1.03
N PHE A 115 -1.72 6.05 -1.26
CA PHE A 115 -0.89 6.01 -2.47
C PHE A 115 -1.69 5.70 -3.73
N CYS A 116 -2.78 4.93 -3.60
CA CYS A 116 -3.70 4.67 -4.70
C CYS A 116 -4.47 5.94 -5.09
N SER A 117 -4.86 6.75 -4.09
CA SER A 117 -5.46 8.07 -4.31
C SER A 117 -4.50 9.01 -5.05
N VAL A 118 -3.24 9.11 -4.60
CA VAL A 118 -2.20 9.90 -5.29
C VAL A 118 -2.00 9.43 -6.73
N PHE A 119 -1.96 8.12 -6.97
CA PHE A 119 -1.87 7.60 -8.33
C PHE A 119 -3.06 8.02 -9.20
N ALA A 120 -4.28 7.87 -8.68
CA ALA A 120 -5.51 8.21 -9.40
C ALA A 120 -5.62 9.71 -9.69
N GLU A 121 -5.19 10.58 -8.76
CA GLU A 121 -5.33 12.03 -8.89
C GLU A 121 -4.16 12.68 -9.64
N GLU A 122 -2.93 12.17 -9.50
CA GLU A 122 -1.75 12.83 -10.04
C GLU A 122 -1.10 12.10 -11.22
N THR A 123 -1.19 10.78 -11.27
CA THR A 123 -0.51 9.98 -12.29
C THR A 123 -1.44 9.57 -13.42
N LEU A 124 -2.60 9.03 -13.09
CA LEU A 124 -3.57 8.55 -14.08
C LEU A 124 -3.96 9.63 -15.12
N PRO A 125 -4.20 10.91 -14.76
CA PRO A 125 -4.49 11.95 -15.74
C PRO A 125 -3.33 12.20 -16.73
N LYS A 126 -2.09 11.98 -16.31
CA LYS A 126 -0.90 12.14 -17.19
C LYS A 126 -0.77 11.01 -18.22
N LEU A 127 -1.42 9.89 -17.97
CA LEU A 127 -1.47 8.75 -18.90
C LEU A 127 -2.61 8.87 -19.92
N GLN A 128 -3.54 9.82 -19.73
CA GLN A 128 -4.69 10.00 -20.61
C GLN A 128 -4.32 10.15 -22.10
N PRO A 129 -3.27 10.91 -22.48
CA PRO A 129 -2.87 11.00 -23.90
C PRO A 129 -2.52 9.64 -24.52
N LEU A 130 -1.90 8.72 -23.75
CA LEU A 130 -1.55 7.38 -24.23
C LEU A 130 -2.78 6.46 -24.34
N ILE A 131 -3.82 6.75 -23.56
CA ILE A 131 -5.11 6.05 -23.65
C ILE A 131 -5.86 6.53 -24.89
N ASP A 132 -5.86 7.85 -25.12
CA ASP A 132 -6.59 8.48 -26.21
C ASP A 132 -6.00 8.14 -27.60
N ASP A 133 -4.68 8.02 -27.68
CA ASP A 133 -3.99 7.61 -28.93
C ASP A 133 -4.03 6.09 -29.18
N GLY A 134 -4.55 5.31 -28.21
CA GLY A 134 -4.70 3.87 -28.30
C GLY A 134 -3.44 3.07 -27.95
N THR A 135 -2.38 3.70 -27.45
CA THR A 135 -1.15 3.03 -27.02
C THR A 135 -1.32 2.25 -25.74
N LEU A 136 -2.12 2.79 -24.80
CA LEU A 136 -2.30 2.25 -23.47
C LEU A 136 -3.75 1.85 -23.19
N ARG A 137 -3.91 0.66 -22.64
CA ARG A 137 -5.12 0.21 -21.96
C ARG A 137 -4.86 0.08 -20.48
N ILE A 138 -5.74 0.60 -19.64
CA ILE A 138 -5.71 0.39 -18.19
C ILE A 138 -6.86 -0.54 -17.80
N GLU A 139 -6.56 -1.53 -17.00
CA GLU A 139 -7.53 -2.48 -16.44
C GLU A 139 -7.44 -2.48 -14.93
N PHE A 140 -8.45 -1.94 -14.28
CA PHE A 140 -8.53 -1.87 -12.81
C PHE A 140 -8.90 -3.22 -12.19
N ARG A 141 -8.31 -3.49 -11.02
CA ARG A 141 -8.58 -4.66 -10.17
C ARG A 141 -8.74 -4.19 -8.73
N ASP A 142 -9.83 -4.58 -8.09
CA ASP A 142 -9.99 -4.32 -6.66
C ASP A 142 -8.96 -5.13 -5.85
N LEU A 143 -8.30 -4.45 -4.93
CA LEU A 143 -7.40 -5.03 -3.93
C LEU A 143 -7.83 -4.54 -2.53
N ALA A 144 -9.01 -4.98 -2.08
CA ALA A 144 -9.63 -4.53 -0.82
C ALA A 144 -8.94 -5.16 0.39
N VAL A 145 -7.84 -4.55 0.87
CA VAL A 145 -6.98 -5.08 1.94
C VAL A 145 -7.07 -4.29 3.26
N PHE A 146 -7.72 -3.13 3.28
CA PHE A 146 -7.86 -2.29 4.47
C PHE A 146 -9.22 -2.47 5.19
N GLY A 147 -9.78 -3.69 5.13
CA GLY A 147 -10.97 -4.07 5.90
C GLY A 147 -12.31 -3.83 5.19
N ASP A 148 -13.39 -3.90 5.97
CA ASP A 148 -14.76 -3.92 5.45
C ASP A 148 -15.14 -2.66 4.65
N ASP A 149 -14.61 -1.51 5.03
CA ASP A 149 -14.85 -0.26 4.29
C ASP A 149 -14.26 -0.32 2.88
N SER A 150 -13.09 -0.96 2.69
CA SER A 150 -12.51 -1.17 1.35
C SER A 150 -13.36 -2.10 0.51
N VAL A 151 -13.90 -3.16 1.13
CA VAL A 151 -14.81 -4.10 0.46
C VAL A 151 -16.10 -3.39 0.06
N ALA A 152 -16.68 -2.58 0.94
CA ALA A 152 -17.89 -1.80 0.66
C ALA A 152 -17.66 -0.79 -0.47
N ALA A 153 -16.52 -0.08 -0.46
CA ALA A 153 -16.14 0.87 -1.50
C ALA A 153 -15.98 0.19 -2.87
N ALA A 154 -15.29 -0.95 -2.91
CA ALA A 154 -15.13 -1.74 -4.12
C ALA A 154 -16.48 -2.23 -4.68
N ALA A 155 -17.38 -2.71 -3.82
CA ALA A 155 -18.73 -3.12 -4.21
C ALA A 155 -19.53 -1.95 -4.80
N ALA A 156 -19.44 -0.77 -4.20
CA ALA A 156 -20.10 0.44 -4.68
C ALA A 156 -19.55 0.89 -6.04
N ALA A 157 -18.21 0.88 -6.22
CA ALA A 157 -17.58 1.21 -7.49
C ALA A 157 -17.99 0.26 -8.62
N ARG A 158 -18.07 -1.05 -8.34
CA ARG A 158 -18.58 -2.04 -9.30
C ARG A 158 -20.06 -1.82 -9.64
N ALA A 159 -20.88 -1.39 -8.67
CA ALA A 159 -22.28 -1.05 -8.90
C ALA A 159 -22.42 0.19 -9.80
N ALA A 160 -21.55 1.20 -9.61
CA ALA A 160 -21.44 2.34 -10.50
C ALA A 160 -21.00 1.92 -11.91
N GLY A 161 -20.06 0.99 -12.02
CA GLY A 161 -19.58 0.44 -13.29
C GLY A 161 -20.68 -0.24 -14.11
N LYS A 162 -21.63 -0.93 -13.47
CA LYS A 162 -22.81 -1.48 -14.14
C LYS A 162 -23.72 -0.42 -14.75
N GLN A 163 -23.58 0.82 -14.35
CA GLN A 163 -24.29 1.99 -14.86
C GLN A 163 -23.41 2.84 -15.81
N GLY A 164 -22.20 2.37 -16.15
CA GLY A 164 -21.25 3.09 -17.00
C GLY A 164 -20.52 4.24 -16.28
N LEU A 165 -20.57 4.30 -14.95
CA LEU A 165 -20.06 5.40 -14.13
C LEU A 165 -18.90 4.98 -13.22
N PHE A 166 -18.14 3.93 -13.59
CA PHE A 166 -17.05 3.41 -12.76
C PHE A 166 -15.98 4.46 -12.47
N TRP A 167 -15.49 5.10 -13.51
CA TRP A 167 -14.34 6.01 -13.42
C TRP A 167 -14.69 7.33 -12.73
N GLU A 168 -15.89 7.85 -12.96
CA GLU A 168 -16.41 9.04 -12.28
C GLU A 168 -16.62 8.77 -10.79
N PHE A 169 -17.12 7.59 -10.46
CA PHE A 169 -17.30 7.16 -9.07
C PHE A 169 -15.96 6.96 -8.36
N GLN A 170 -15.00 6.29 -8.99
CA GLN A 170 -13.65 6.07 -8.49
C GLN A 170 -12.98 7.40 -8.16
N ASP A 171 -12.97 8.34 -9.11
CA ASP A 171 -12.41 9.66 -8.97
C ASP A 171 -13.07 10.46 -7.83
N ALA A 172 -14.39 10.43 -7.72
CA ALA A 172 -15.12 11.07 -6.63
C ALA A 172 -14.81 10.43 -5.26
N LEU A 173 -14.59 9.13 -5.23
CA LEU A 173 -14.29 8.39 -4.00
C LEU A 173 -12.89 8.70 -3.48
N TYR A 174 -11.87 8.68 -4.35
CA TYR A 174 -10.50 9.02 -3.97
C TYR A 174 -10.38 10.46 -3.48
N ARG A 175 -11.04 11.42 -4.12
CA ARG A 175 -11.04 12.83 -3.65
C ARG A 175 -11.71 13.06 -2.31
N ARG A 176 -12.55 12.14 -1.82
CA ARG A 176 -13.28 12.29 -0.54
C ARG A 176 -12.62 11.57 0.62
N LEU A 177 -11.73 10.64 0.34
CA LEU A 177 -11.02 9.94 1.41
C LEU A 177 -9.94 10.89 1.96
N PRO A 178 -9.86 11.05 3.30
CA PRO A 178 -8.76 11.84 3.89
C PRO A 178 -7.44 11.15 3.59
N ASN A 179 -6.55 11.86 2.91
CA ASN A 179 -5.16 11.49 2.73
C ASN A 179 -4.38 11.59 4.05
#